data_268a472404a2a32b0ad182e3031ca6f7
#
_entry.id   268a472404a2a32b0ad182e3031ca6f7
#
_cell.length_a   1.000
_cell.length_b   1.000
_cell.length_c   1.000
_cell.angle_alpha   90.00
_cell.angle_beta   90.00
_cell.angle_gamma   90.00
#
_symmetry.space_group_name_H-M   'P 1'
#
loop_
_entity.id
_entity.type
_entity.pdbx_description
1 polymer ?
#
loop_
_entity_poly.entity_id
_entity_poly.type
_entity_poly.pdbx_seq_one_letter_code
_entity_poly.pdbx_strand_id
1 'polypeptide(L)'
;MPFLKSAGETKTKPTQRSVKEMLSHGLQPDILICRSVGVLADEERRKIALFTNVEESSVISMPDVNSIYKIPVELNNQKVDEIVVNKLNLKCRKASLIDWKRVIDEDLNPKDSVTVSMVGKYTELADAYKSLNEALRHGGLKNNLKVDIRYIDSELINARNAKSLLKGSHAILVPGGFGERGIEGMIAAVKYTRINKIPYLGICLGLQIAVIEFARNVVGLRGANSTEFDKETKHPVIGLISEWMDLEGIIEKRDENSDLGGTMRLGAQVCLLDKDSLSRSLYKKAKILERHRHRYEVNNNYLDMLISSGMKVAGRSKAVSYTHLTLPTKA
;
A
#
# COMPACT_ATOMS: atom_id res chain seq x y z
N MET A 1 18.04 -14.97 15.79
CA MET A 1 19.13 -15.45 16.68
C MET A 1 20.27 -14.44 16.65
N PRO A 2 20.79 -13.97 17.78
CA PRO A 2 21.87 -13.00 17.79
C PRO A 2 23.21 -13.66 17.39
N PHE A 3 23.93 -12.99 16.50
CA PHE A 3 25.31 -13.35 16.15
C PHE A 3 26.26 -12.41 16.88
N LEU A 4 27.20 -12.98 17.66
CA LEU A 4 28.20 -12.21 18.37
C LEU A 4 29.47 -12.10 17.50
N LYS A 5 29.67 -10.93 16.89
CA LYS A 5 30.84 -10.66 16.03
C LYS A 5 32.17 -10.91 16.74
N SER A 6 32.26 -10.59 18.03
CA SER A 6 33.47 -10.79 18.85
C SER A 6 33.83 -12.26 19.10
N ALA A 7 32.83 -13.17 19.07
CA ALA A 7 33.01 -14.59 19.29
C ALA A 7 32.89 -15.42 18.00
N GLY A 8 32.49 -14.80 16.89
CA GLY A 8 32.29 -15.49 15.61
C GLY A 8 31.22 -16.57 15.62
N GLU A 9 30.27 -16.51 16.57
CA GLU A 9 29.26 -17.57 16.77
C GLU A 9 27.85 -17.05 16.96
N THR A 10 26.87 -17.86 16.56
CA THR A 10 25.46 -17.64 16.83
C THR A 10 25.08 -18.14 18.21
N LYS A 11 24.42 -17.33 19.01
CA LYS A 11 23.98 -17.72 20.35
C LYS A 11 22.61 -18.42 20.31
N THR A 12 22.61 -19.71 20.67
CA THR A 12 21.40 -20.55 20.73
C THR A 12 20.57 -20.36 22.01
N LYS A 13 21.22 -19.92 23.12
CA LYS A 13 20.56 -19.75 24.44
C LYS A 13 19.29 -18.84 24.41
N PRO A 14 19.26 -17.70 23.70
CA PRO A 14 18.04 -16.89 23.63
C PRO A 14 16.86 -17.65 23.04
N THR A 15 17.06 -18.42 21.97
CA THR A 15 16.02 -19.25 21.35
C THR A 15 15.55 -20.35 22.32
N GLN A 16 16.48 -21.04 22.98
CA GLN A 16 16.15 -22.05 23.99
C GLN A 16 15.32 -21.46 25.14
N ARG A 17 15.67 -20.24 25.59
CA ARG A 17 14.90 -19.53 26.62
C ARG A 17 13.49 -19.17 26.17
N SER A 18 13.34 -18.65 24.95
CA SER A 18 12.02 -18.32 24.37
C SER A 18 11.12 -19.55 24.27
N VAL A 19 11.67 -20.71 23.86
CA VAL A 19 10.90 -21.96 23.81
C VAL A 19 10.57 -22.46 25.22
N LYS A 20 11.47 -22.34 26.18
CA LYS A 20 11.18 -22.66 27.58
C LYS A 20 10.01 -21.83 28.13
N GLU A 21 9.95 -20.55 27.79
CA GLU A 21 8.86 -19.66 28.17
C GLU A 21 7.52 -20.13 27.56
N MET A 22 7.51 -20.50 26.27
CA MET A 22 6.33 -21.08 25.62
C MET A 22 5.87 -22.36 26.33
N LEU A 23 6.79 -23.23 26.67
CA LEU A 23 6.51 -24.49 27.39
C LEU A 23 5.89 -24.22 28.76
N SER A 24 6.32 -23.18 29.48
CA SER A 24 5.73 -22.81 30.79
C SER A 24 4.27 -22.37 30.66
N HIS A 25 3.83 -21.94 29.48
CA HIS A 25 2.43 -21.63 29.14
C HIS A 25 1.68 -22.82 28.54
N GLY A 26 2.27 -24.03 28.55
CA GLY A 26 1.64 -25.24 28.02
C GLY A 26 1.69 -25.35 26.48
N LEU A 27 2.52 -24.57 25.79
CA LEU A 27 2.64 -24.58 24.35
C LEU A 27 3.96 -25.25 23.91
N GLN A 28 3.88 -26.40 23.23
CA GLN A 28 5.01 -27.07 22.61
C GLN A 28 5.08 -26.69 21.13
N PRO A 29 6.16 -26.05 20.65
CA PRO A 29 6.33 -25.79 19.23
C PRO A 29 6.68 -27.09 18.48
N ASP A 30 6.09 -27.27 17.30
CA ASP A 30 6.41 -28.37 16.38
C ASP A 30 7.54 -28.02 15.43
N ILE A 31 7.68 -26.76 15.08
CA ILE A 31 8.67 -26.25 14.14
C ILE A 31 9.28 -24.97 14.71
N LEU A 32 10.58 -24.83 14.60
CA LEU A 32 11.31 -23.61 14.98
C LEU A 32 11.96 -22.99 13.76
N ILE A 33 11.50 -21.80 13.37
CA ILE A 33 12.15 -21.01 12.30
C ILE A 33 13.15 -20.05 12.95
N CYS A 34 14.41 -20.34 12.78
CA CYS A 34 15.52 -19.63 13.41
C CYS A 34 16.13 -18.60 12.47
N ARG A 35 15.67 -17.34 12.57
CA ARG A 35 16.25 -16.24 11.80
C ARG A 35 17.62 -15.87 12.35
N SER A 36 18.64 -15.76 11.47
CA SER A 36 20.02 -15.41 11.78
C SER A 36 20.69 -14.70 10.61
N VAL A 37 21.82 -14.04 10.85
CA VAL A 37 22.59 -13.36 9.79
C VAL A 37 23.08 -14.37 8.74
N GLY A 38 23.49 -15.56 9.17
CA GLY A 38 23.97 -16.65 8.31
C GLY A 38 23.21 -17.94 8.53
N VAL A 39 23.57 -18.97 7.76
CA VAL A 39 23.02 -20.33 7.92
C VAL A 39 23.46 -20.90 9.24
N LEU A 40 22.55 -21.58 9.97
CA LEU A 40 22.86 -22.29 11.18
C LEU A 40 23.75 -23.51 10.89
N ALA A 41 24.81 -23.67 11.67
CA ALA A 41 25.59 -24.88 11.64
C ALA A 41 24.77 -26.09 12.16
N ASP A 42 25.09 -27.29 11.68
CA ASP A 42 24.38 -28.51 12.09
C ASP A 42 24.50 -28.76 13.60
N GLU A 43 25.63 -28.41 14.22
CA GLU A 43 25.81 -28.49 15.66
C GLU A 43 24.86 -27.55 16.41
N GLU A 44 24.68 -26.32 15.94
CA GLU A 44 23.75 -25.37 16.54
C GLU A 44 22.29 -25.84 16.39
N ARG A 45 21.97 -26.43 15.24
CA ARG A 45 20.63 -27.01 14.95
C ARG A 45 20.34 -28.17 15.91
N ARG A 46 21.26 -29.13 16.05
CA ARG A 46 21.13 -30.25 17.00
C ARG A 46 21.01 -29.77 18.44
N LYS A 47 21.79 -28.78 18.84
CA LYS A 47 21.73 -28.18 20.17
C LYS A 47 20.38 -27.53 20.44
N ILE A 48 19.82 -26.80 19.49
CA ILE A 48 18.47 -26.21 19.62
C ILE A 48 17.44 -27.33 19.74
N ALA A 49 17.46 -28.31 18.86
CA ALA A 49 16.51 -29.44 18.84
C ALA A 49 16.49 -30.16 20.21
N LEU A 50 17.69 -30.50 20.74
CA LEU A 50 17.82 -31.17 22.02
C LEU A 50 17.22 -30.36 23.19
N PHE A 51 17.53 -29.06 23.28
CA PHE A 51 17.06 -28.22 24.40
C PHE A 51 15.64 -27.73 24.31
N THR A 52 15.00 -27.89 23.16
CA THR A 52 13.63 -27.42 22.90
C THR A 52 12.63 -28.55 22.69
N ASN A 53 13.10 -29.81 22.73
CA ASN A 53 12.29 -30.99 22.45
C ASN A 53 11.57 -30.92 21.10
N VAL A 54 12.27 -30.44 20.06
CA VAL A 54 11.81 -30.36 18.68
C VAL A 54 12.69 -31.26 17.82
N GLU A 55 12.13 -31.92 16.83
CA GLU A 55 12.91 -32.73 15.88
C GLU A 55 13.96 -31.89 15.18
N GLU A 56 15.17 -32.43 14.96
CA GLU A 56 16.28 -31.72 14.28
C GLU A 56 15.85 -31.22 12.89
N SER A 57 15.10 -32.04 12.14
CA SER A 57 14.52 -31.71 10.83
C SER A 57 13.52 -30.55 10.88
N SER A 58 12.96 -30.27 12.05
CA SER A 58 11.98 -29.19 12.28
C SER A 58 12.62 -27.92 12.85
N VAL A 59 13.95 -27.90 13.05
CA VAL A 59 14.71 -26.67 13.35
C VAL A 59 15.21 -26.07 12.03
N ILE A 60 14.52 -25.07 11.57
CA ILE A 60 14.72 -24.47 10.25
C ILE A 60 15.65 -23.27 10.34
N SER A 61 16.73 -23.29 9.56
CA SER A 61 17.64 -22.15 9.41
C SER A 61 17.07 -21.14 8.44
N MET A 62 16.89 -19.90 8.86
CA MET A 62 16.42 -18.80 8.01
C MET A 62 17.46 -17.67 8.02
N PRO A 63 18.44 -17.71 7.12
CA PRO A 63 19.41 -16.63 6.99
C PRO A 63 18.76 -15.36 6.43
N ASP A 64 19.37 -14.22 6.73
CA ASP A 64 18.97 -12.97 6.10
C ASP A 64 19.17 -13.06 4.57
N VAL A 65 18.14 -12.67 3.82
CA VAL A 65 18.10 -12.76 2.35
C VAL A 65 18.03 -11.37 1.73
N ASN A 66 18.55 -11.21 0.53
CA ASN A 66 18.50 -9.95 -0.21
C ASN A 66 17.12 -9.67 -0.88
N SER A 67 16.23 -10.66 -0.88
CA SER A 67 14.86 -10.53 -1.30
C SER A 67 13.96 -11.41 -0.45
N ILE A 68 12.89 -10.84 0.12
CA ILE A 68 11.90 -11.60 0.91
C ILE A 68 11.21 -12.68 0.09
N TYR A 69 11.17 -12.54 -1.23
CA TYR A 69 10.57 -13.53 -2.13
C TYR A 69 11.38 -14.82 -2.23
N LYS A 70 12.62 -14.85 -1.74
CA LYS A 70 13.41 -16.09 -1.61
C LYS A 70 12.96 -16.98 -0.45
N ILE A 71 12.31 -16.40 0.57
CA ILE A 71 11.91 -17.13 1.78
C ILE A 71 11.12 -18.41 1.50
N PRO A 72 10.08 -18.43 0.64
CA PRO A 72 9.37 -19.66 0.31
C PRO A 72 10.24 -20.74 -0.31
N VAL A 73 11.25 -20.37 -1.09
CA VAL A 73 12.21 -21.33 -1.68
C VAL A 73 13.12 -21.89 -0.60
N GLU A 74 13.62 -21.05 0.32
CA GLU A 74 14.46 -21.49 1.43
C GLU A 74 13.71 -22.43 2.39
N LEU A 75 12.42 -22.18 2.63
CA LEU A 75 11.55 -23.07 3.40
C LEU A 75 11.32 -24.41 2.70
N ASN A 76 11.04 -24.39 1.40
CA ASN A 76 10.83 -25.61 0.61
C ASN A 76 12.12 -26.45 0.49
N ASN A 77 13.30 -25.81 0.35
CA ASN A 77 14.59 -26.50 0.34
C ASN A 77 14.84 -27.30 1.64
N GLN A 78 14.30 -26.81 2.75
CA GLN A 78 14.37 -27.48 4.06
C GLN A 78 13.10 -28.32 4.35
N LYS A 79 12.23 -28.57 3.34
CA LYS A 79 11.04 -29.42 3.40
C LYS A 79 10.00 -29.00 4.44
N VAL A 80 9.92 -27.71 4.76
CA VAL A 80 8.99 -27.20 5.76
C VAL A 80 7.54 -27.49 5.38
N ASP A 81 7.20 -27.39 4.11
CA ASP A 81 5.89 -27.74 3.56
C ASP A 81 5.56 -29.23 3.78
N GLU A 82 6.52 -30.15 3.55
CA GLU A 82 6.33 -31.57 3.80
C GLU A 82 6.17 -31.85 5.32
N ILE A 83 6.96 -31.19 6.18
CA ILE A 83 6.86 -31.32 7.64
C ILE A 83 5.47 -30.88 8.12
N VAL A 84 4.97 -29.72 7.65
CA VAL A 84 3.63 -29.22 8.03
C VAL A 84 2.52 -30.16 7.55
N VAL A 85 2.58 -30.61 6.30
CA VAL A 85 1.61 -31.55 5.74
C VAL A 85 1.55 -32.84 6.54
N ASN A 86 2.71 -33.40 6.91
CA ASN A 86 2.78 -34.64 7.69
C ASN A 86 2.26 -34.45 9.13
N LYS A 87 2.69 -33.37 9.82
CA LYS A 87 2.25 -33.10 11.20
C LYS A 87 0.74 -32.83 11.30
N LEU A 88 0.15 -32.20 10.30
CA LEU A 88 -1.28 -31.93 10.23
C LEU A 88 -2.09 -33.04 9.53
N ASN A 89 -1.41 -34.12 9.10
CA ASN A 89 -2.03 -35.24 8.37
C ASN A 89 -2.90 -34.79 7.18
N LEU A 90 -2.37 -33.84 6.38
CA LEU A 90 -3.06 -33.29 5.23
C LEU A 90 -2.76 -34.09 3.96
N LYS A 91 -3.77 -34.18 3.08
CA LYS A 91 -3.59 -34.75 1.72
C LYS A 91 -3.41 -33.60 0.73
N CYS A 92 -2.16 -33.30 0.40
CA CYS A 92 -1.80 -32.21 -0.50
C CYS A 92 -0.96 -32.70 -1.68
N ARG A 93 -1.00 -31.95 -2.80
CA ARG A 93 -0.04 -32.14 -3.90
C ARG A 93 1.31 -31.52 -3.48
N LYS A 94 2.39 -32.03 -4.07
CA LYS A 94 3.71 -31.39 -3.90
C LYS A 94 3.66 -29.93 -4.36
N ALA A 95 4.33 -29.06 -3.59
CA ALA A 95 4.44 -27.66 -3.94
C ALA A 95 5.19 -27.46 -5.26
N SER A 96 4.71 -26.55 -6.10
CA SER A 96 5.42 -26.07 -7.29
C SER A 96 5.77 -24.60 -7.09
N LEU A 97 7.06 -24.28 -7.12
CA LEU A 97 7.57 -22.92 -6.94
C LEU A 97 8.03 -22.28 -8.28
N ILE A 98 7.57 -22.80 -9.42
CA ILE A 98 7.99 -22.30 -10.74
C ILE A 98 7.63 -20.83 -10.91
N ASP A 99 6.35 -20.47 -10.65
CA ASP A 99 5.91 -19.08 -10.73
C ASP A 99 6.57 -18.19 -9.69
N TRP A 100 6.86 -18.74 -8.51
CA TRP A 100 7.54 -18.02 -7.44
C TRP A 100 9.00 -17.71 -7.78
N LYS A 101 9.70 -18.67 -8.39
CA LYS A 101 11.08 -18.48 -8.89
C LYS A 101 11.16 -17.39 -9.94
N ARG A 102 10.14 -17.27 -10.80
CA ARG A 102 10.05 -16.18 -11.77
C ARG A 102 9.93 -14.81 -11.07
N VAL A 103 9.11 -14.69 -10.02
CA VAL A 103 9.02 -13.44 -9.22
C VAL A 103 10.37 -13.07 -8.62
N ILE A 104 11.14 -14.06 -8.13
CA ILE A 104 12.48 -13.82 -7.59
C ILE A 104 13.42 -13.29 -8.66
N ASP A 105 13.38 -13.89 -9.86
CA ASP A 105 14.23 -13.45 -10.97
C ASP A 105 13.89 -12.04 -11.42
N GLU A 106 12.61 -11.71 -11.59
CA GLU A 106 12.12 -10.37 -11.91
C GLU A 106 12.53 -9.32 -10.84
N ASP A 107 12.55 -9.70 -9.56
CA ASP A 107 12.96 -8.82 -8.45
C ASP A 107 14.48 -8.56 -8.43
N LEU A 108 15.27 -9.56 -8.76
CA LEU A 108 16.73 -9.48 -8.71
C LEU A 108 17.37 -8.94 -9.99
N ASN A 109 16.71 -9.16 -11.13
CA ASN A 109 17.20 -8.84 -12.46
C ASN A 109 16.22 -7.96 -13.25
N PRO A 110 15.80 -6.78 -12.73
CA PRO A 110 14.91 -5.88 -13.46
C PRO A 110 15.62 -5.35 -14.71
N LYS A 111 14.86 -5.17 -15.81
CA LYS A 111 15.41 -4.68 -17.09
C LYS A 111 15.75 -3.20 -17.07
N ASP A 112 15.01 -2.42 -16.25
CA ASP A 112 15.18 -0.97 -16.16
C ASP A 112 14.63 -0.48 -14.82
N SER A 113 14.69 0.82 -14.53
CA SER A 113 14.18 1.41 -13.32
C SER A 113 13.30 2.63 -13.57
N VAL A 114 12.33 2.83 -12.68
CA VAL A 114 11.47 4.02 -12.68
C VAL A 114 11.48 4.65 -11.30
N THR A 115 11.54 6.00 -11.28
CA THR A 115 11.48 6.78 -10.04
C THR A 115 10.05 7.24 -9.80
N VAL A 116 9.45 6.82 -8.70
CA VAL A 116 8.15 7.30 -8.22
C VAL A 116 8.37 8.23 -7.04
N SER A 117 8.03 9.51 -7.19
CA SER A 117 8.06 10.44 -6.05
C SER A 117 6.77 10.33 -5.25
N MET A 118 6.89 9.87 -4.01
CA MET A 118 5.80 9.80 -3.05
C MET A 118 5.78 11.08 -2.21
N VAL A 119 4.79 11.93 -2.49
CA VAL A 119 4.59 13.20 -1.78
C VAL A 119 3.60 12.98 -0.65
N GLY A 120 4.07 12.98 0.58
CA GLY A 120 3.27 12.59 1.75
C GLY A 120 3.62 13.36 3.02
N LYS A 121 2.92 13.00 4.11
CA LYS A 121 3.06 13.62 5.45
C LYS A 121 3.98 12.82 6.40
N TYR A 122 4.17 11.52 6.13
CA TYR A 122 4.83 10.60 7.05
C TYR A 122 6.08 9.97 6.41
N THR A 123 6.84 10.81 5.72
CA THR A 123 7.99 10.38 4.90
C THR A 123 9.18 9.86 5.71
N GLU A 124 9.27 10.26 6.99
CA GLU A 124 10.31 9.77 7.93
C GLU A 124 10.00 8.39 8.51
N LEU A 125 8.74 7.94 8.45
CA LEU A 125 8.29 6.66 8.96
C LEU A 125 8.11 5.67 7.81
N ALA A 126 9.16 4.94 7.44
CA ALA A 126 9.13 3.98 6.33
C ALA A 126 7.98 2.95 6.43
N ASP A 127 7.60 2.57 7.65
CA ASP A 127 6.52 1.60 7.90
C ASP A 127 5.12 2.17 7.66
N ALA A 128 4.93 3.51 7.68
CA ALA A 128 3.63 4.14 7.43
C ALA A 128 3.09 3.82 6.02
N TYR A 129 3.98 3.62 5.04
CA TYR A 129 3.63 3.34 3.65
C TYR A 129 4.02 1.93 3.19
N LYS A 130 4.30 1.00 4.11
CA LYS A 130 4.80 -0.35 3.77
C LYS A 130 3.95 -1.07 2.73
N SER A 131 2.63 -1.13 2.92
CA SER A 131 1.73 -1.80 1.97
C SER A 131 1.73 -1.13 0.58
N LEU A 132 1.85 0.20 0.55
CA LEU A 132 1.90 0.97 -0.68
C LEU A 132 3.25 0.77 -1.40
N ASN A 133 4.34 0.72 -0.65
CA ASN A 133 5.67 0.42 -1.18
C ASN A 133 5.70 -0.97 -1.83
N GLU A 134 5.14 -1.97 -1.16
CA GLU A 134 5.02 -3.32 -1.72
C GLU A 134 4.11 -3.35 -2.96
N ALA A 135 3.00 -2.62 -2.96
CA ALA A 135 2.13 -2.53 -4.14
C ALA A 135 2.86 -1.91 -5.34
N LEU A 136 3.66 -0.86 -5.13
CA LEU A 136 4.49 -0.27 -6.18
C LEU A 136 5.56 -1.25 -6.66
N ARG A 137 6.21 -1.97 -5.75
CA ARG A 137 7.18 -3.01 -6.08
C ARG A 137 6.54 -4.12 -6.92
N HIS A 138 5.35 -4.61 -6.53
CA HIS A 138 4.61 -5.61 -7.32
C HIS A 138 4.25 -5.09 -8.72
N GLY A 139 3.87 -3.80 -8.83
CA GLY A 139 3.66 -3.15 -10.12
C GLY A 139 4.92 -3.15 -10.98
N GLY A 140 6.07 -2.88 -10.36
CA GLY A 140 7.38 -2.96 -11.00
C GLY A 140 7.71 -4.37 -11.48
N LEU A 141 7.58 -5.38 -10.62
CA LEU A 141 7.80 -6.80 -10.97
C LEU A 141 6.98 -7.21 -12.19
N LYS A 142 5.68 -6.88 -12.19
CA LYS A 142 4.79 -7.19 -13.31
C LYS A 142 5.25 -6.59 -14.64
N ASN A 143 5.96 -5.47 -14.62
CA ASN A 143 6.49 -4.76 -15.78
C ASN A 143 7.99 -4.99 -16.00
N ASN A 144 8.62 -5.84 -15.18
CA ASN A 144 10.06 -6.11 -15.16
C ASN A 144 10.90 -4.83 -14.98
N LEU A 145 10.46 -3.99 -14.03
CA LEU A 145 11.07 -2.72 -13.68
C LEU A 145 11.38 -2.67 -12.18
N LYS A 146 12.51 -2.08 -11.83
CA LYS A 146 12.78 -1.67 -10.45
C LYS A 146 12.05 -0.36 -10.18
N VAL A 147 11.31 -0.27 -9.08
CA VAL A 147 10.69 0.98 -8.64
C VAL A 147 11.53 1.60 -7.54
N ASP A 148 12.16 2.73 -7.84
CA ASP A 148 12.87 3.55 -6.87
C ASP A 148 11.90 4.59 -6.29
N ILE A 149 11.55 4.45 -5.01
CA ILE A 149 10.62 5.35 -4.33
C ILE A 149 11.38 6.47 -3.68
N ARG A 150 11.09 7.71 -4.09
CA ARG A 150 11.65 8.93 -3.51
C ARG A 150 10.60 9.61 -2.64
N TYR A 151 10.80 9.57 -1.33
CA TYR A 151 9.91 10.24 -0.39
C TYR A 151 10.18 11.73 -0.35
N ILE A 152 9.13 12.53 -0.42
CA ILE A 152 9.20 13.99 -0.35
C ILE A 152 8.13 14.45 0.64
N ASP A 153 8.58 15.15 1.69
CA ASP A 153 7.65 15.77 2.63
C ASP A 153 6.88 16.89 1.94
N SER A 154 5.56 16.79 1.99
CA SER A 154 4.67 17.76 1.39
C SER A 154 4.79 19.16 2.01
N GLU A 155 5.20 19.29 3.27
CA GLU A 155 5.42 20.59 3.92
C GLU A 155 6.60 21.38 3.32
N LEU A 156 7.55 20.64 2.73
CA LEU A 156 8.71 21.26 2.06
C LEU A 156 8.39 21.76 0.65
N ILE A 157 7.24 21.39 0.08
CA ILE A 157 6.87 21.73 -1.30
C ILE A 157 6.02 23.00 -1.32
N ASN A 158 6.33 23.87 -2.28
CA ASN A 158 5.53 25.05 -2.62
C ASN A 158 5.61 25.34 -4.12
N ALA A 159 4.85 26.33 -4.60
CA ALA A 159 4.80 26.67 -6.02
C ALA A 159 6.17 27.07 -6.64
N ARG A 160 7.12 27.58 -5.83
CA ARG A 160 8.42 28.02 -6.31
C ARG A 160 9.42 26.88 -6.46
N ASN A 161 9.35 25.87 -5.58
CA ASN A 161 10.33 24.79 -5.52
C ASN A 161 9.82 23.42 -6.03
N ALA A 162 8.52 23.27 -6.34
CA ALA A 162 7.93 22.01 -6.82
C ALA A 162 8.71 21.46 -8.03
N LYS A 163 9.10 22.32 -8.98
CA LYS A 163 9.89 21.91 -10.14
C LYS A 163 11.23 21.28 -9.76
N SER A 164 11.96 21.88 -8.83
CA SER A 164 13.28 21.36 -8.43
C SER A 164 13.19 20.08 -7.63
N LEU A 165 12.22 20.00 -6.70
CA LEU A 165 12.03 18.83 -5.85
C LEU A 165 11.48 17.60 -6.60
N LEU A 166 10.63 17.84 -7.61
CA LEU A 166 9.97 16.77 -8.37
C LEU A 166 10.67 16.44 -9.70
N LYS A 167 11.74 17.15 -10.04
CA LYS A 167 12.52 16.86 -11.24
C LYS A 167 13.05 15.43 -11.26
N GLY A 168 12.96 14.76 -12.41
CA GLY A 168 13.41 13.38 -12.59
C GLY A 168 12.44 12.33 -12.08
N SER A 169 11.24 12.71 -11.63
CA SER A 169 10.16 11.75 -11.34
C SER A 169 9.55 11.24 -12.63
N HIS A 170 9.46 9.91 -12.77
CA HIS A 170 8.72 9.27 -13.85
C HIS A 170 7.21 9.21 -13.53
N ALA A 171 6.86 9.18 -12.25
CA ALA A 171 5.49 9.31 -11.77
C ALA A 171 5.48 9.99 -10.39
N ILE A 172 4.33 10.58 -10.02
CA ILE A 172 4.10 11.17 -8.71
C ILE A 172 2.91 10.49 -8.06
N LEU A 173 3.08 10.09 -6.80
CA LEU A 173 2.06 9.48 -6.00
C LEU A 173 1.80 10.33 -4.75
N VAL A 174 0.52 10.65 -4.49
CA VAL A 174 0.08 11.25 -3.23
C VAL A 174 -0.75 10.22 -2.49
N PRO A 175 -0.27 9.71 -1.34
CA PRO A 175 -0.95 8.67 -0.58
C PRO A 175 -2.13 9.22 0.23
N GLY A 176 -2.84 8.32 0.90
CA GLY A 176 -3.84 8.66 1.90
C GLY A 176 -3.26 9.37 3.13
N GLY A 177 -4.09 10.13 3.80
CA GLY A 177 -3.76 10.86 5.02
C GLY A 177 -4.96 11.63 5.53
N PHE A 178 -4.81 12.31 6.68
CA PHE A 178 -5.85 13.11 7.34
C PHE A 178 -5.30 14.46 7.78
N GLY A 179 -6.21 15.43 7.97
CA GLY A 179 -5.89 16.77 8.47
C GLY A 179 -5.20 17.68 7.46
N GLU A 180 -5.00 18.93 7.83
CA GLU A 180 -4.59 20.02 6.94
C GLU A 180 -3.09 20.13 6.66
N ARG A 181 -2.25 19.49 7.47
CA ARG A 181 -0.79 19.55 7.37
C ARG A 181 -0.30 19.17 5.96
N GLY A 182 0.51 20.02 5.32
CA GLY A 182 1.15 19.76 4.02
C GLY A 182 0.23 19.76 2.80
N ILE A 183 -1.05 20.16 2.94
CA ILE A 183 -2.05 20.15 1.85
C ILE A 183 -1.64 21.05 0.69
N GLU A 184 -1.21 22.28 0.96
CA GLU A 184 -0.83 23.22 -0.11
C GLU A 184 0.39 22.72 -0.89
N GLY A 185 1.32 22.03 -0.23
CA GLY A 185 2.44 21.37 -0.90
C GLY A 185 2.00 20.22 -1.80
N MET A 186 1.03 19.42 -1.38
CA MET A 186 0.43 18.38 -2.22
C MET A 186 -0.28 18.99 -3.43
N ILE A 187 -1.05 20.09 -3.24
CA ILE A 187 -1.70 20.82 -4.33
C ILE A 187 -0.65 21.35 -5.34
N ALA A 188 0.46 21.91 -4.85
CA ALA A 188 1.54 22.36 -5.70
C ALA A 188 2.19 21.20 -6.49
N ALA A 189 2.34 20.04 -5.88
CA ALA A 189 2.86 18.85 -6.53
C ALA A 189 1.88 18.34 -7.63
N VAL A 190 0.58 18.30 -7.35
CA VAL A 190 -0.44 17.92 -8.36
C VAL A 190 -0.46 18.90 -9.52
N LYS A 191 -0.38 20.20 -9.24
CA LYS A 191 -0.29 21.25 -10.29
C LYS A 191 0.92 21.04 -11.19
N TYR A 192 2.09 20.80 -10.59
CA TYR A 192 3.31 20.50 -11.34
C TYR A 192 3.11 19.26 -12.23
N THR A 193 2.54 18.20 -11.69
CA THR A 193 2.26 16.94 -12.39
C THR A 193 1.36 17.16 -13.61
N ARG A 194 0.24 17.84 -13.42
CA ARG A 194 -0.73 18.13 -14.47
C ARG A 194 -0.14 18.98 -15.59
N ILE A 195 0.59 20.07 -15.25
CA ILE A 195 1.19 20.97 -16.23
C ILE A 195 2.27 20.26 -17.05
N ASN A 196 3.08 19.41 -16.40
CA ASN A 196 4.19 18.71 -17.05
C ASN A 196 3.80 17.33 -17.59
N LYS A 197 2.52 16.96 -17.52
CA LYS A 197 1.98 15.68 -18.01
C LYS A 197 2.71 14.45 -17.43
N ILE A 198 3.11 14.52 -16.16
CA ILE A 198 3.72 13.42 -15.45
C ILE A 198 2.59 12.50 -14.95
N PRO A 199 2.70 11.17 -15.07
CA PRO A 199 1.74 10.24 -14.49
C PRO A 199 1.52 10.51 -13.00
N TYR A 200 0.24 10.55 -12.59
CA TYR A 200 -0.17 10.84 -11.23
C TYR A 200 -1.08 9.76 -10.67
N LEU A 201 -0.84 9.34 -9.43
CA LEU A 201 -1.74 8.48 -8.67
C LEU A 201 -2.06 9.13 -7.33
N GLY A 202 -3.32 9.49 -7.13
CA GLY A 202 -3.83 10.01 -5.86
C GLY A 202 -4.70 8.96 -5.17
N ILE A 203 -4.34 8.58 -3.95
CA ILE A 203 -5.07 7.58 -3.16
C ILE A 203 -5.75 8.27 -1.98
N CYS A 204 -7.07 8.11 -1.83
CA CYS A 204 -7.86 8.71 -0.75
C CYS A 204 -7.66 10.24 -0.71
N LEU A 205 -6.89 10.77 0.26
CA LEU A 205 -6.53 12.19 0.30
C LEU A 205 -5.90 12.67 -1.02
N GLY A 206 -5.03 11.88 -1.65
CA GLY A 206 -4.42 12.25 -2.91
C GLY A 206 -5.42 12.48 -4.05
N LEU A 207 -6.50 11.70 -4.12
CA LEU A 207 -7.60 11.94 -5.05
C LEU A 207 -8.30 13.28 -4.74
N GLN A 208 -8.59 13.53 -3.46
CA GLN A 208 -9.25 14.76 -3.01
C GLN A 208 -8.40 16.00 -3.37
N ILE A 209 -7.09 15.92 -3.14
CA ILE A 209 -6.14 16.98 -3.51
C ILE A 209 -6.12 17.26 -5.02
N ALA A 210 -6.21 16.21 -5.85
CA ALA A 210 -6.29 16.38 -7.30
C ALA A 210 -7.57 17.13 -7.73
N VAL A 211 -8.70 16.84 -7.08
CA VAL A 211 -9.97 17.55 -7.33
C VAL A 211 -9.88 19.02 -6.88
N ILE A 212 -9.32 19.29 -5.71
CA ILE A 212 -9.12 20.64 -5.20
C ILE A 212 -8.21 21.46 -6.14
N GLU A 213 -7.08 20.87 -6.55
CA GLU A 213 -6.16 21.51 -7.51
C GLU A 213 -6.86 21.85 -8.83
N PHE A 214 -7.59 20.89 -9.37
CA PHE A 214 -8.29 21.06 -10.64
C PHE A 214 -9.40 22.13 -10.53
N ALA A 215 -10.18 22.10 -9.46
CA ALA A 215 -11.20 23.10 -9.17
C ALA A 215 -10.61 24.51 -9.09
N ARG A 216 -9.48 24.68 -8.38
CA ARG A 216 -8.80 25.99 -8.23
C ARG A 216 -8.18 26.51 -9.52
N ASN A 217 -7.46 25.66 -10.24
CA ASN A 217 -6.56 26.08 -11.30
C ASN A 217 -7.07 25.83 -12.73
N VAL A 218 -8.11 25.01 -12.92
CA VAL A 218 -8.70 24.72 -14.22
C VAL A 218 -10.13 25.26 -14.29
N VAL A 219 -10.97 24.93 -13.31
CA VAL A 219 -12.35 25.44 -13.25
C VAL A 219 -12.40 26.91 -12.85
N GLY A 220 -11.42 27.42 -12.09
CA GLY A 220 -11.36 28.82 -11.65
C GLY A 220 -12.07 29.09 -10.32
N LEU A 221 -12.46 28.08 -9.57
CA LEU A 221 -13.10 28.20 -8.25
C LEU A 221 -12.05 28.59 -7.19
N ARG A 222 -11.78 29.89 -7.08
CA ARG A 222 -10.81 30.39 -6.13
C ARG A 222 -11.18 30.03 -4.70
N GLY A 223 -10.23 29.42 -3.95
CA GLY A 223 -10.46 28.99 -2.58
C GLY A 223 -11.23 27.66 -2.44
N ALA A 224 -11.47 26.93 -3.56
CA ALA A 224 -12.05 25.59 -3.46
C ALA A 224 -11.25 24.70 -2.52
N ASN A 225 -11.92 23.98 -1.61
CA ASN A 225 -11.27 23.21 -0.58
C ASN A 225 -12.12 22.01 -0.14
N SER A 226 -11.61 21.26 0.83
CA SER A 226 -12.35 20.26 1.60
C SER A 226 -12.90 20.89 2.88
N THR A 227 -14.11 20.52 3.29
CA THR A 227 -14.65 20.89 4.61
C THR A 227 -13.89 20.20 5.76
N GLU A 228 -13.00 19.24 5.48
CA GLU A 228 -12.05 18.71 6.46
C GLU A 228 -11.00 19.74 6.87
N PHE A 229 -10.55 20.59 5.93
CA PHE A 229 -9.45 21.53 6.13
C PHE A 229 -9.95 22.97 6.40
N ASP A 230 -11.06 23.33 5.76
CA ASP A 230 -11.68 24.65 5.89
C ASP A 230 -13.20 24.50 5.86
N LYS A 231 -13.84 24.58 7.03
CA LYS A 231 -15.29 24.47 7.20
C LYS A 231 -16.06 25.63 6.55
N GLU A 232 -15.43 26.79 6.42
CA GLU A 232 -16.01 28.02 5.90
C GLU A 232 -15.71 28.22 4.40
N THR A 233 -15.14 27.21 3.74
CA THR A 233 -14.80 27.32 2.31
C THR A 233 -16.02 27.66 1.47
N LYS A 234 -15.89 28.65 0.58
CA LYS A 234 -16.95 29.06 -0.36
C LYS A 234 -17.27 27.98 -1.41
N HIS A 235 -16.31 27.12 -1.69
CA HIS A 235 -16.43 26.07 -2.70
C HIS A 235 -16.00 24.73 -2.10
N PRO A 236 -16.88 24.06 -1.32
CA PRO A 236 -16.60 22.75 -0.70
C PRO A 236 -16.66 21.64 -1.77
N VAL A 237 -15.63 21.57 -2.62
CA VAL A 237 -15.56 20.57 -3.71
C VAL A 237 -15.31 19.16 -3.17
N ILE A 238 -14.83 19.09 -1.94
CA ILE A 238 -14.75 17.87 -1.13
C ILE A 238 -15.57 18.13 0.13
N GLY A 239 -16.48 17.22 0.45
CA GLY A 239 -17.36 17.34 1.60
C GLY A 239 -17.52 16.04 2.37
N LEU A 240 -18.10 16.14 3.57
CA LEU A 240 -18.46 14.97 4.36
C LEU A 240 -19.48 14.13 3.59
N ILE A 241 -19.39 12.81 3.71
CA ILE A 241 -20.39 11.90 3.14
C ILE A 241 -21.72 12.15 3.86
N SER A 242 -22.64 12.79 3.19
CA SER A 242 -23.95 13.17 3.73
C SER A 242 -25.03 12.12 3.50
N GLU A 243 -24.81 11.22 2.54
CA GLU A 243 -25.74 10.14 2.20
C GLU A 243 -25.03 8.80 2.26
N TRP A 244 -25.55 7.90 3.06
CA TRP A 244 -25.06 6.55 3.24
C TRP A 244 -26.12 5.55 2.79
N MET A 245 -25.74 4.59 1.98
CA MET A 245 -26.55 3.41 1.72
C MET A 245 -26.00 2.28 2.56
N ASP A 246 -26.79 1.77 3.51
CA ASP A 246 -26.42 0.62 4.32
C ASP A 246 -26.40 -0.70 3.51
N LEU A 247 -26.07 -1.80 4.15
CA LEU A 247 -26.01 -3.14 3.53
C LEU A 247 -27.38 -3.61 3.04
N GLU A 248 -28.46 -3.03 3.55
CA GLU A 248 -29.85 -3.34 3.22
C GLU A 248 -30.42 -2.42 2.11
N GLY A 249 -29.66 -1.43 1.68
CA GLY A 249 -30.02 -0.51 0.60
C GLY A 249 -30.83 0.71 1.04
N ILE A 250 -30.90 0.98 2.34
CA ILE A 250 -31.59 2.14 2.92
C ILE A 250 -30.65 3.35 2.86
N ILE A 251 -31.14 4.49 2.35
CA ILE A 251 -30.38 5.75 2.32
C ILE A 251 -30.57 6.47 3.65
N GLU A 252 -29.53 6.48 4.49
CA GLU A 252 -29.48 7.35 5.66
C GLU A 252 -28.91 8.72 5.29
N LYS A 253 -29.67 9.79 5.58
CA LYS A 253 -29.16 11.17 5.49
C LYS A 253 -28.51 11.54 6.81
N ARG A 254 -27.32 12.06 6.75
CA ARG A 254 -26.53 12.49 7.92
C ARG A 254 -26.16 13.96 7.77
N ASP A 255 -26.13 14.66 8.88
CA ASP A 255 -25.69 16.05 9.00
C ASP A 255 -24.39 16.15 9.78
N GLU A 256 -23.86 17.37 9.91
CA GLU A 256 -22.60 17.64 10.62
C GLU A 256 -22.67 17.36 12.13
N ASN A 257 -23.88 17.19 12.69
CA ASN A 257 -24.13 16.90 14.10
C ASN A 257 -24.25 15.40 14.37
N SER A 258 -24.26 14.58 13.33
CA SER A 258 -24.32 13.12 13.48
C SER A 258 -23.02 12.58 14.08
N ASP A 259 -23.11 11.51 14.90
CA ASP A 259 -21.95 10.87 15.50
C ASP A 259 -20.91 10.49 14.43
N LEU A 260 -19.75 11.15 14.47
CA LEU A 260 -18.66 10.96 13.50
C LEU A 260 -18.08 9.53 13.50
N GLY A 261 -18.32 8.75 14.55
CA GLY A 261 -17.84 7.37 14.66
C GLY A 261 -18.36 6.43 13.58
N GLY A 262 -19.61 6.62 13.13
CA GLY A 262 -20.30 5.79 12.14
C GLY A 262 -20.24 6.28 10.69
N THR A 263 -19.61 7.42 10.39
CA THR A 263 -19.68 8.09 9.07
C THR A 263 -18.58 7.66 8.08
N MET A 264 -17.72 6.73 8.45
CA MET A 264 -16.62 6.30 7.59
C MET A 264 -17.09 5.27 6.56
N ARG A 265 -16.82 5.51 5.27
CA ARG A 265 -16.90 4.46 4.27
C ARG A 265 -15.75 3.49 4.50
N LEU A 266 -16.08 2.27 4.90
CA LEU A 266 -15.12 1.25 5.31
C LEU A 266 -15.38 -0.07 4.58
N GLY A 267 -14.30 -0.76 4.22
CA GLY A 267 -14.37 -2.11 3.68
C GLY A 267 -14.44 -2.19 2.15
N ALA A 268 -14.67 -3.41 1.65
CA ALA A 268 -14.70 -3.70 0.21
C ALA A 268 -16.02 -3.25 -0.41
N GLN A 269 -15.94 -2.43 -1.45
CA GLN A 269 -17.09 -1.94 -2.22
C GLN A 269 -16.92 -2.19 -3.70
N VAL A 270 -18.06 -2.41 -4.35
CA VAL A 270 -18.11 -2.61 -5.81
C VAL A 270 -17.96 -1.28 -6.51
N CYS A 271 -17.00 -1.21 -7.43
CA CYS A 271 -16.82 -0.12 -8.37
C CYS A 271 -17.07 -0.59 -9.80
N LEU A 272 -17.93 0.13 -10.53
CA LEU A 272 -18.18 -0.06 -11.95
C LEU A 272 -17.27 0.89 -12.73
N LEU A 273 -16.37 0.33 -13.54
CA LEU A 273 -15.43 1.11 -14.34
C LEU A 273 -16.04 1.51 -15.68
N ASP A 274 -15.88 2.78 -16.03
CA ASP A 274 -16.29 3.32 -17.31
C ASP A 274 -15.54 2.63 -18.46
N LYS A 275 -16.25 2.35 -19.57
CA LYS A 275 -15.73 1.53 -20.68
C LYS A 275 -14.47 2.13 -21.30
N ASP A 276 -14.41 3.44 -21.43
CA ASP A 276 -13.33 4.16 -22.11
C ASP A 276 -12.30 4.75 -21.13
N SER A 277 -12.33 4.33 -19.86
CA SER A 277 -11.42 4.82 -18.84
C SER A 277 -10.08 4.08 -18.84
N LEU A 278 -9.02 4.79 -18.46
CA LEU A 278 -7.70 4.20 -18.20
C LEU A 278 -7.80 3.09 -17.15
N SER A 279 -8.57 3.30 -16.08
CA SER A 279 -8.80 2.30 -15.04
C SER A 279 -9.34 1.00 -15.61
N ARG A 280 -10.32 1.08 -16.53
CA ARG A 280 -10.88 -0.08 -17.22
C ARG A 280 -9.84 -0.84 -18.04
N SER A 281 -8.98 -0.13 -18.75
CA SER A 281 -7.92 -0.74 -19.55
C SER A 281 -6.86 -1.45 -18.70
N LEU A 282 -6.54 -0.88 -17.52
CA LEU A 282 -5.56 -1.45 -16.59
C LEU A 282 -6.11 -2.66 -15.85
N TYR A 283 -7.32 -2.57 -15.28
CA TYR A 283 -7.95 -3.69 -14.56
C TYR A 283 -8.46 -4.80 -15.48
N LYS A 284 -8.72 -4.50 -16.76
CA LYS A 284 -9.33 -5.41 -17.75
C LYS A 284 -10.66 -6.03 -17.29
N LYS A 285 -11.39 -5.32 -16.42
CA LYS A 285 -12.67 -5.73 -15.82
C LYS A 285 -13.63 -4.57 -15.77
N ALA A 286 -14.94 -4.87 -15.97
CA ALA A 286 -16.00 -3.87 -15.85
C ALA A 286 -16.33 -3.50 -14.42
N LYS A 287 -16.13 -4.46 -13.53
CA LYS A 287 -16.49 -4.40 -12.12
C LYS A 287 -15.29 -4.86 -11.31
N ILE A 288 -14.92 -4.05 -10.33
CA ILE A 288 -13.85 -4.35 -9.38
C ILE A 288 -14.36 -4.20 -7.96
N LEU A 289 -13.63 -4.78 -7.01
CA LEU A 289 -13.81 -4.58 -5.58
C LEU A 289 -12.64 -3.76 -5.09
N GLU A 290 -12.94 -2.61 -4.48
CA GLU A 290 -11.92 -1.77 -3.86
C GLU A 290 -12.21 -1.55 -2.39
N ARG A 291 -11.15 -1.48 -1.60
CA ARG A 291 -11.24 -1.27 -0.16
C ARG A 291 -11.19 0.21 0.16
N HIS A 292 -12.27 0.71 0.75
CA HIS A 292 -12.41 2.09 1.16
C HIS A 292 -12.08 2.30 2.63
N ARG A 293 -11.55 3.48 2.96
CA ARG A 293 -11.39 4.00 4.31
C ARG A 293 -11.30 5.52 4.26
N HIS A 294 -12.45 6.18 4.14
CA HIS A 294 -12.52 7.64 4.07
C HIS A 294 -13.88 8.17 4.54
N ARG A 295 -13.93 9.44 4.97
CA ARG A 295 -15.12 10.15 5.41
C ARG A 295 -15.55 11.24 4.45
N TYR A 296 -14.60 11.79 3.68
CA TYR A 296 -14.82 12.89 2.76
C TYR A 296 -14.77 12.40 1.33
N GLU A 297 -15.62 12.95 0.51
CA GLU A 297 -15.76 12.62 -0.91
C GLU A 297 -15.92 13.87 -1.75
N VAL A 298 -15.80 13.73 -3.08
CA VAL A 298 -16.08 14.83 -4.00
C VAL A 298 -17.56 15.18 -3.91
N ASN A 299 -17.85 16.46 -3.80
CA ASN A 299 -19.22 16.96 -3.70
C ASN A 299 -19.89 16.90 -5.08
N ASN A 300 -21.01 16.15 -5.16
CA ASN A 300 -21.76 15.95 -6.39
C ASN A 300 -22.24 17.26 -7.06
N ASN A 301 -22.48 18.32 -6.28
CA ASN A 301 -22.91 19.61 -6.79
C ASN A 301 -21.86 20.27 -7.70
N TYR A 302 -20.59 19.87 -7.61
CA TYR A 302 -19.51 20.38 -8.45
C TYR A 302 -19.14 19.43 -9.60
N LEU A 303 -19.70 18.22 -9.63
CA LEU A 303 -19.27 17.18 -10.55
C LEU A 303 -19.44 17.57 -12.02
N ASP A 304 -20.58 18.15 -12.41
CA ASP A 304 -20.84 18.57 -13.79
C ASP A 304 -19.87 19.66 -14.24
N MET A 305 -19.52 20.58 -13.33
CA MET A 305 -18.57 21.65 -13.60
C MET A 305 -17.14 21.10 -13.78
N LEU A 306 -16.75 20.12 -12.97
CA LEU A 306 -15.47 19.44 -13.11
C LEU A 306 -15.40 18.66 -14.43
N ILE A 307 -16.45 17.93 -14.79
CA ILE A 307 -16.53 17.14 -16.04
C ILE A 307 -16.49 18.07 -17.25
N SER A 308 -17.30 19.14 -17.27
CA SER A 308 -17.33 20.09 -18.39
C SER A 308 -15.98 20.80 -18.60
N SER A 309 -15.18 20.93 -17.52
CA SER A 309 -13.82 21.48 -17.58
C SER A 309 -12.76 20.43 -17.97
N GLY A 310 -13.15 19.17 -18.22
CA GLY A 310 -12.29 18.13 -18.77
C GLY A 310 -11.89 17.01 -17.79
N MET A 311 -12.32 17.03 -16.54
CA MET A 311 -12.10 15.90 -15.63
C MET A 311 -12.96 14.70 -16.08
N LYS A 312 -12.41 13.49 -16.03
CA LYS A 312 -13.14 12.28 -16.45
C LYS A 312 -13.45 11.42 -15.23
N VAL A 313 -14.70 10.99 -15.12
CA VAL A 313 -15.12 9.97 -14.14
C VAL A 313 -14.77 8.61 -14.72
N ALA A 314 -13.88 7.88 -14.08
CA ALA A 314 -13.36 6.59 -14.55
C ALA A 314 -14.03 5.40 -13.85
N GLY A 315 -14.70 5.61 -12.73
CA GLY A 315 -15.40 4.57 -12.01
C GLY A 315 -16.45 5.11 -11.06
N ARG A 316 -17.50 4.32 -10.83
CA ARG A 316 -18.65 4.66 -10.00
C ARG A 316 -18.99 3.52 -9.05
N SER A 317 -19.34 3.80 -7.81
CA SER A 317 -19.97 2.84 -6.91
C SER A 317 -21.49 2.97 -6.95
N LYS A 318 -22.21 1.95 -6.46
CA LYS A 318 -23.69 2.03 -6.34
C LYS A 318 -24.14 3.11 -5.36
N ALA A 319 -23.34 3.37 -4.35
CA ALA A 319 -23.65 4.32 -3.28
C ALA A 319 -23.16 5.75 -3.57
N VAL A 320 -22.24 5.93 -4.52
CA VAL A 320 -21.66 7.24 -4.86
C VAL A 320 -21.47 7.34 -6.35
N SER A 321 -21.68 8.54 -6.88
CA SER A 321 -21.64 8.79 -8.32
C SER A 321 -20.28 8.54 -8.98
N TYR A 322 -19.20 8.39 -8.19
CA TYR A 322 -17.85 8.09 -8.71
C TYR A 322 -16.94 7.54 -7.60
N THR A 323 -15.93 6.76 -7.99
CA THR A 323 -14.84 6.27 -7.14
C THR A 323 -13.47 6.52 -7.76
N HIS A 324 -13.42 6.76 -9.07
CA HIS A 324 -12.21 7.01 -9.83
C HIS A 324 -12.40 8.23 -10.72
N LEU A 325 -11.46 9.15 -10.62
CA LEU A 325 -11.37 10.32 -11.48
C LEU A 325 -10.04 10.29 -12.23
N THR A 326 -10.05 10.75 -13.47
CA THR A 326 -8.82 10.91 -14.25
C THR A 326 -8.67 12.38 -14.62
N LEU A 327 -7.51 12.95 -14.30
CA LEU A 327 -7.14 14.28 -14.78
C LEU A 327 -6.99 14.23 -16.31
N PRO A 328 -7.35 15.32 -17.03
CA PRO A 328 -7.18 15.35 -18.46
C PRO A 328 -5.69 15.31 -18.78
N THR A 329 -5.24 14.16 -19.22
CA THR A 329 -3.98 14.03 -19.94
C THR A 329 -4.34 14.05 -21.41
N LYS A 330 -4.02 15.13 -22.11
CA LYS A 330 -4.10 15.09 -23.58
C LYS A 330 -3.22 13.94 -24.04
N ALA A 331 -3.85 13.01 -24.79
CA ALA A 331 -3.16 11.98 -25.52
C ALA A 331 -2.14 12.60 -26.48
#